data_9a1b85b67fa735016be16718b23fdb56
#
_entry.id   9a1b85b67fa735016be16718b23fdb56
#
_cell.length_a   1.000
_cell.length_b   1.000
_cell.length_c   1.000
_cell.angle_alpha   90.00
_cell.angle_beta   90.00
_cell.angle_gamma   90.00
#
_symmetry.space_group_name_H-M   'P 1'
#
loop_
_entity.id
_entity.type
_entity.pdbx_description
1 polymer ?
#
loop_
_entity_poly.entity_id
_entity_poly.type
_entity_poly.pdbx_seq_one_letter_code
_entity_poly.pdbx_strand_id
1 'polypeptide(L)'
;MKKYIVKFKDSCKVFGDYTSKEEASDKVMEYINGHYLSPFDFVLEEVECKEVNEIITDFESAKKYLVGNTNDVFGVVKKRLSKSIDPIKDAEILIKELNTKHIEALIALNRLFTIAEAWNKADGFVPDFSDFSQDKFFPWFKYDKDAAEFVFAHTDITRSYGTACIGSRLCFNTRERAEQFGKQFIEIYNKIFL
;
A
#
# COMPACT_ATOMS: atom_id res chain seq x y z
N MET A 1 -16.20 2.14 -4.74
CA MET A 1 -16.61 3.55 -4.47
C MET A 1 -16.59 4.32 -5.77
N LYS A 2 -17.61 5.14 -6.06
CA LYS A 2 -17.60 5.99 -7.27
C LYS A 2 -16.94 7.30 -6.97
N LYS A 3 -16.10 7.80 -7.90
CA LYS A 3 -15.55 9.16 -7.90
C LYS A 3 -15.92 9.87 -9.19
N TYR A 4 -16.00 11.18 -9.12
CA TYR A 4 -16.35 12.04 -10.23
C TYR A 4 -15.14 12.92 -10.56
N ILE A 5 -14.52 12.68 -11.72
CA ILE A 5 -13.38 13.46 -12.22
C ILE A 5 -13.88 14.52 -13.16
N VAL A 6 -13.56 15.77 -12.89
CA VAL A 6 -13.83 16.89 -13.76
C VAL A 6 -12.56 17.27 -14.52
N LYS A 7 -12.67 17.41 -15.84
CA LYS A 7 -11.56 17.81 -16.73
C LYS A 7 -11.97 19.00 -17.58
N PHE A 8 -10.99 19.84 -17.94
CA PHE A 8 -11.19 20.83 -19.01
C PHE A 8 -11.27 20.11 -20.34
N LYS A 9 -12.30 20.44 -21.14
CA LYS A 9 -12.58 19.78 -22.41
C LYS A 9 -11.44 19.92 -23.42
N ASP A 10 -10.86 21.10 -23.55
CA ASP A 10 -9.87 21.41 -24.56
C ASP A 10 -8.47 20.90 -24.22
N SER A 11 -8.10 20.87 -22.93
CA SER A 11 -6.76 20.47 -22.50
C SER A 11 -6.69 19.07 -21.88
N CYS A 12 -7.84 18.44 -21.61
CA CYS A 12 -7.96 17.20 -20.83
C CYS A 12 -7.30 17.27 -19.43
N LYS A 13 -6.93 18.48 -19.00
CA LYS A 13 -6.33 18.71 -17.68
C LYS A 13 -7.37 18.47 -16.60
N VAL A 14 -7.01 17.74 -15.56
CA VAL A 14 -7.89 17.48 -14.42
C VAL A 14 -8.10 18.79 -13.67
N PHE A 15 -9.37 19.16 -13.48
CA PHE A 15 -9.79 20.29 -12.66
C PHE A 15 -9.89 19.87 -11.18
N GLY A 16 -10.48 18.69 -10.92
CA GLY A 16 -10.59 18.11 -9.58
C GLY A 16 -11.23 16.74 -9.60
N ASP A 17 -11.19 16.06 -8.44
CA ASP A 17 -11.89 14.82 -8.17
C ASP A 17 -12.81 14.99 -6.95
N TYR A 18 -14.02 14.41 -7.03
CA TYR A 18 -15.10 14.64 -6.08
C TYR A 18 -15.80 13.32 -5.71
N THR A 19 -16.45 13.32 -4.58
CA THR A 19 -17.14 12.14 -4.04
C THR A 19 -18.58 12.02 -4.53
N SER A 20 -19.17 13.12 -4.98
CA SER A 20 -20.52 13.14 -5.56
C SER A 20 -20.57 14.01 -6.83
N LYS A 21 -21.60 13.76 -7.65
CA LYS A 21 -21.87 14.54 -8.85
C LYS A 21 -22.31 15.97 -8.52
N GLU A 22 -23.04 16.12 -7.45
CA GLU A 22 -23.52 17.41 -6.93
C GLU A 22 -22.33 18.28 -6.53
N GLU A 23 -21.42 17.75 -5.70
CA GLU A 23 -20.18 18.42 -5.29
C GLU A 23 -19.33 18.86 -6.50
N ALA A 24 -19.15 17.96 -7.47
CA ALA A 24 -18.42 18.26 -8.70
C ALA A 24 -19.06 19.42 -9.48
N SER A 25 -20.39 19.41 -9.60
CA SER A 25 -21.16 20.44 -10.31
C SER A 25 -21.05 21.79 -9.58
N ASP A 26 -21.22 21.82 -8.29
CA ASP A 26 -21.14 23.03 -7.46
C ASP A 26 -19.76 23.70 -7.57
N LYS A 27 -18.67 22.89 -7.53
CA LYS A 27 -17.30 23.41 -7.67
C LYS A 27 -17.02 23.96 -9.08
N VAL A 28 -17.55 23.32 -10.12
CA VAL A 28 -17.46 23.85 -11.49
C VAL A 28 -18.21 25.19 -11.59
N MET A 29 -19.41 25.27 -11.05
CA MET A 29 -20.22 26.50 -11.07
C MET A 29 -19.59 27.63 -10.26
N GLU A 30 -19.02 27.32 -9.10
CA GLU A 30 -18.26 28.28 -8.29
C GLU A 30 -17.06 28.85 -9.07
N TYR A 31 -16.32 27.98 -9.78
CA TYR A 31 -15.17 28.37 -10.59
C TYR A 31 -15.56 29.24 -11.80
N ILE A 32 -16.63 28.87 -12.51
CA ILE A 32 -17.15 29.62 -13.66
C ILE A 32 -17.56 31.03 -13.28
N ASN A 33 -18.17 31.24 -12.12
CA ASN A 33 -18.60 32.55 -11.64
C ASN A 33 -17.45 33.54 -11.47
N GLY A 34 -16.21 33.07 -11.33
CA GLY A 34 -15.01 33.91 -11.25
C GLY A 34 -14.21 34.03 -12.55
N HIS A 35 -14.60 33.29 -13.61
CA HIS A 35 -13.85 33.18 -14.85
C HIS A 35 -14.81 33.22 -16.05
N TYR A 36 -14.32 33.69 -17.22
CA TYR A 36 -15.11 33.71 -18.46
C TYR A 36 -15.16 32.33 -19.11
N LEU A 37 -15.77 31.35 -18.43
CA LEU A 37 -15.89 29.95 -18.86
C LEU A 37 -17.36 29.52 -18.82
N SER A 38 -17.68 28.49 -19.58
CA SER A 38 -19.01 27.87 -19.64
C SER A 38 -18.97 26.49 -18.97
N PRO A 39 -20.08 26.02 -18.40
CA PRO A 39 -20.21 24.62 -17.96
C PRO A 39 -19.85 23.61 -19.07
N PHE A 40 -20.02 23.98 -20.35
CA PHE A 40 -19.69 23.13 -21.50
C PHE A 40 -18.17 23.00 -21.76
N ASP A 41 -17.34 23.81 -21.08
CA ASP A 41 -15.87 23.72 -21.16
C ASP A 41 -15.31 22.63 -20.24
N PHE A 42 -16.17 21.95 -19.48
CA PHE A 42 -15.83 20.88 -18.57
C PHE A 42 -16.45 19.56 -18.98
N VAL A 43 -15.74 18.47 -18.72
CA VAL A 43 -16.22 17.10 -18.88
C VAL A 43 -16.21 16.42 -17.52
N LEU A 44 -17.36 15.86 -17.13
CA LEU A 44 -17.52 15.05 -15.94
C LEU A 44 -17.43 13.57 -16.31
N GLU A 45 -16.45 12.89 -15.76
CA GLU A 45 -16.28 11.43 -15.90
C GLU A 45 -16.61 10.73 -14.58
N GLU A 46 -17.52 9.78 -14.62
CA GLU A 46 -17.76 8.87 -13.48
C GLU A 46 -16.74 7.73 -13.55
N VAL A 47 -15.92 7.58 -12.52
CA VAL A 47 -14.90 6.54 -12.41
C VAL A 47 -15.19 5.64 -11.22
N GLU A 48 -15.31 4.35 -11.46
CA GLU A 48 -15.34 3.36 -10.39
C GLU A 48 -13.94 3.21 -9.79
N CYS A 49 -13.76 3.72 -8.57
CA CYS A 49 -12.55 3.49 -7.81
C CYS A 49 -12.65 2.13 -7.11
N LYS A 50 -11.79 1.22 -7.51
CA LYS A 50 -11.58 -0.03 -6.77
C LYS A 50 -10.89 0.26 -5.43
N GLU A 51 -11.24 -0.51 -4.42
CA GLU A 51 -10.54 -0.47 -3.13
C GLU A 51 -9.10 -0.98 -3.29
N VAL A 52 -8.20 -0.55 -2.41
CA VAL A 52 -6.78 -0.93 -2.47
C VAL A 52 -6.60 -2.44 -2.43
N ASN A 53 -7.39 -3.13 -1.61
CA ASN A 53 -7.39 -4.59 -1.50
C ASN A 53 -7.91 -5.32 -2.75
N GLU A 54 -8.65 -4.63 -3.64
CA GLU A 54 -9.08 -5.17 -4.94
C GLU A 54 -8.03 -4.94 -6.05
N ILE A 55 -7.18 -3.91 -5.87
CA ILE A 55 -6.13 -3.54 -6.84
C ILE A 55 -4.82 -4.27 -6.52
N ILE A 56 -4.47 -4.33 -5.23
CA ILE A 56 -3.22 -4.90 -4.74
C ILE A 56 -3.56 -6.17 -3.96
N THR A 57 -3.68 -7.27 -4.69
CA THR A 57 -4.15 -8.56 -4.17
C THR A 57 -3.02 -9.52 -3.82
N ASP A 58 -1.82 -9.26 -4.33
CA ASP A 58 -0.66 -10.12 -4.17
C ASP A 58 0.67 -9.35 -4.32
N PHE A 59 1.78 -10.07 -4.21
CA PHE A 59 3.13 -9.51 -4.34
C PHE A 59 3.42 -8.93 -5.72
N GLU A 60 2.94 -9.54 -6.80
CA GLU A 60 3.22 -9.07 -8.15
C GLU A 60 2.43 -7.80 -8.49
N SER A 61 1.17 -7.71 -8.06
CA SER A 61 0.37 -6.49 -8.18
C SER A 61 0.96 -5.35 -7.34
N ALA A 62 1.47 -5.65 -6.13
CA ALA A 62 2.16 -4.69 -5.28
C ALA A 62 3.44 -4.15 -5.95
N LYS A 63 4.27 -5.01 -6.48
CA LYS A 63 5.47 -4.62 -7.25
C LYS A 63 5.11 -3.72 -8.43
N LYS A 64 4.11 -4.13 -9.22
CA LYS A 64 3.64 -3.35 -10.37
C LYS A 64 3.13 -1.98 -9.96
N TYR A 65 2.39 -1.88 -8.85
CA TYR A 65 1.90 -0.61 -8.31
C TYR A 65 3.06 0.31 -7.87
N LEU A 66 4.05 -0.23 -7.19
CA LEU A 66 5.22 0.53 -6.74
C LEU A 66 6.09 1.01 -7.90
N VAL A 67 6.31 0.18 -8.92
CA VAL A 67 7.09 0.52 -10.12
C VAL A 67 6.34 1.49 -11.03
N GLY A 68 5.04 1.30 -11.25
CA GLY A 68 4.24 2.14 -12.15
C GLY A 68 4.10 3.60 -11.70
N ASN A 69 4.30 3.88 -10.41
CA ASN A 69 4.24 5.22 -9.83
C ASN A 69 5.59 5.88 -9.59
N THR A 70 6.70 5.20 -9.90
CA THR A 70 8.05 5.76 -9.73
C THR A 70 8.83 5.57 -11.02
N ASN A 71 9.10 6.67 -11.70
CA ASN A 71 10.16 6.68 -12.67
C ASN A 71 11.45 6.23 -11.95
N ASP A 72 11.80 4.95 -12.12
CA ASP A 72 13.17 4.44 -12.03
C ASP A 72 13.86 4.26 -10.66
N VAL A 73 13.13 4.11 -9.55
CA VAL A 73 13.79 3.80 -8.26
C VAL A 73 14.39 2.39 -8.27
N PHE A 74 13.74 1.41 -8.89
CA PHE A 74 14.29 0.05 -9.05
C PHE A 74 15.44 -0.02 -10.06
N GLY A 75 15.45 0.80 -11.09
CA GLY A 75 16.57 0.94 -12.03
C GLY A 75 17.82 1.50 -11.37
N VAL A 76 17.64 2.49 -10.47
CA VAL A 76 18.75 3.08 -9.69
C VAL A 76 19.31 2.11 -8.66
N VAL A 77 18.48 1.34 -7.97
CA VAL A 77 18.90 0.32 -7.00
C VAL A 77 19.61 -0.83 -7.73
N LYS A 78 19.09 -1.30 -8.87
CA LYS A 78 19.74 -2.32 -9.70
C LYS A 78 21.09 -1.84 -10.23
N LYS A 79 21.22 -0.56 -10.59
CA LYS A 79 22.45 0.06 -11.08
C LYS A 79 23.49 0.30 -9.96
N ARG A 80 23.06 0.56 -8.71
CA ARG A 80 23.94 0.68 -7.54
C ARG A 80 24.41 -0.67 -7.02
N LEU A 81 23.55 -1.67 -6.98
CA LEU A 81 23.88 -3.04 -6.57
C LEU A 81 24.81 -3.73 -7.60
N SER A 82 24.65 -3.46 -8.90
CA SER A 82 25.49 -4.05 -9.95
C SER A 82 26.93 -3.54 -9.96
N LYS A 83 27.27 -2.47 -9.21
CA LYS A 83 28.62 -1.91 -9.16
C LYS A 83 29.48 -2.35 -7.96
N SER A 84 28.87 -2.96 -6.93
CA SER A 84 29.60 -3.24 -5.67
C SER A 84 29.42 -4.66 -5.11
N ILE A 85 28.56 -5.49 -5.70
CA ILE A 85 28.26 -6.83 -5.21
C ILE A 85 28.24 -7.75 -6.43
N ASP A 86 29.03 -8.82 -6.42
CA ASP A 86 28.82 -9.94 -7.35
C ASP A 86 27.57 -10.71 -6.88
N PRO A 87 26.40 -10.51 -7.53
CA PRO A 87 25.13 -10.99 -6.96
C PRO A 87 25.06 -12.53 -6.90
N ILE A 88 25.90 -13.22 -7.64
CA ILE A 88 25.92 -14.69 -7.70
C ILE A 88 26.77 -15.25 -6.56
N LYS A 89 27.96 -14.71 -6.34
CA LYS A 89 28.85 -15.17 -5.27
C LYS A 89 28.31 -14.85 -3.88
N ASP A 90 27.75 -13.63 -3.72
CA ASP A 90 27.19 -13.21 -2.44
C ASP A 90 25.88 -13.94 -2.13
N ALA A 91 25.06 -14.25 -3.14
CA ALA A 91 23.88 -15.10 -2.98
C ALA A 91 24.23 -16.56 -2.65
N GLU A 92 25.30 -17.11 -3.25
CA GLU A 92 25.78 -18.48 -2.92
C GLU A 92 26.32 -18.58 -1.48
N ILE A 93 27.00 -17.55 -0.99
CA ILE A 93 27.47 -17.47 0.40
C ILE A 93 26.28 -17.39 1.35
N LEU A 94 25.32 -16.50 1.07
CA LEU A 94 24.09 -16.36 1.87
C LEU A 94 23.28 -17.67 1.90
N ILE A 95 23.16 -18.37 0.79
CA ILE A 95 22.41 -19.64 0.71
C ILE A 95 23.11 -20.75 1.51
N LYS A 96 24.45 -20.76 1.57
CA LYS A 96 25.19 -21.75 2.36
C LYS A 96 25.11 -21.51 3.86
N GLU A 97 24.92 -20.27 4.30
CA GLU A 97 24.87 -19.89 5.71
C GLU A 97 23.43 -19.89 6.28
N LEU A 98 22.41 -19.79 5.41
CA LEU A 98 21.00 -19.72 5.83
C LEU A 98 20.36 -21.11 5.91
N ASN A 99 19.70 -21.37 7.03
CA ASN A 99 18.80 -22.50 7.15
C ASN A 99 17.65 -22.36 6.13
N THR A 100 17.41 -23.39 5.32
CA THR A 100 16.38 -23.38 4.27
C THR A 100 14.99 -23.01 4.79
N LYS A 101 14.64 -23.44 6.02
CA LYS A 101 13.38 -23.06 6.69
C LYS A 101 13.29 -21.55 6.92
N HIS A 102 14.39 -20.91 7.29
CA HIS A 102 14.43 -19.46 7.49
C HIS A 102 14.35 -18.68 6.17
N ILE A 103 14.83 -19.26 5.06
CA ILE A 103 14.75 -18.61 3.74
C ILE A 103 13.29 -18.41 3.34
N GLU A 104 12.43 -19.42 3.53
CA GLU A 104 11.00 -19.30 3.21
C GLU A 104 10.30 -18.23 4.05
N ALA A 105 10.60 -18.18 5.34
CA ALA A 105 10.08 -17.13 6.23
C ALA A 105 10.56 -15.73 5.81
N LEU A 106 11.84 -15.58 5.44
CA LEU A 106 12.40 -14.31 4.97
C LEU A 106 11.79 -13.85 3.64
N ILE A 107 11.56 -14.79 2.72
CA ILE A 107 10.86 -14.50 1.45
C ILE A 107 9.42 -14.07 1.73
N ALA A 108 8.72 -14.76 2.63
CA ALA A 108 7.36 -14.42 3.02
C ALA A 108 7.29 -13.02 3.66
N LEU A 109 8.22 -12.72 4.57
CA LEU A 109 8.33 -11.41 5.22
C LEU A 109 8.59 -10.29 4.20
N ASN A 110 9.51 -10.50 3.26
CA ASN A 110 9.77 -9.53 2.19
C ASN A 110 8.53 -9.28 1.33
N ARG A 111 7.73 -10.31 1.04
CA ARG A 111 6.46 -10.17 0.32
C ARG A 111 5.48 -9.31 1.10
N LEU A 112 5.28 -9.58 2.39
CA LEU A 112 4.38 -8.78 3.24
C LEU A 112 4.81 -7.32 3.30
N PHE A 113 6.10 -7.04 3.49
CA PHE A 113 6.60 -5.66 3.51
C PHE A 113 6.33 -4.92 2.21
N THR A 114 6.55 -5.58 1.06
CA THR A 114 6.30 -4.98 -0.25
C THR A 114 4.81 -4.68 -0.47
N ILE A 115 3.93 -5.61 -0.07
CA ILE A 115 2.48 -5.42 -0.21
C ILE A 115 1.99 -4.32 0.74
N ALA A 116 2.46 -4.32 2.00
CA ALA A 116 2.10 -3.29 2.98
C ALA A 116 2.57 -1.89 2.54
N GLU A 117 3.77 -1.77 1.99
CA GLU A 117 4.27 -0.52 1.42
C GLU A 117 3.39 -0.03 0.28
N ALA A 118 2.97 -0.92 -0.61
CA ALA A 118 2.09 -0.58 -1.72
C ALA A 118 0.70 -0.12 -1.25
N TRP A 119 0.13 -0.79 -0.23
CA TRP A 119 -1.14 -0.40 0.37
C TRP A 119 -1.05 0.96 1.05
N ASN A 120 -0.02 1.17 1.89
CA ASN A 120 0.20 2.43 2.58
C ASN A 120 0.43 3.58 1.60
N LYS A 121 1.18 3.34 0.51
CA LYS A 121 1.38 4.33 -0.55
C LYS A 121 0.07 4.68 -1.26
N ALA A 122 -0.79 3.70 -1.51
CA ALA A 122 -2.11 3.92 -2.11
C ALA A 122 -3.03 4.74 -1.20
N ASP A 123 -2.94 4.53 0.12
CA ASP A 123 -3.70 5.28 1.13
C ASP A 123 -3.05 6.63 1.50
N GLY A 124 -1.88 6.98 0.93
CA GLY A 124 -1.12 8.18 1.27
C GLY A 124 -0.57 8.16 2.70
N PHE A 125 -0.42 6.99 3.30
CA PHE A 125 0.04 6.81 4.67
C PHE A 125 1.54 6.52 4.73
N VAL A 126 2.24 7.31 5.56
CA VAL A 126 3.65 7.07 5.92
C VAL A 126 3.72 6.94 7.45
N PRO A 127 4.04 5.75 8.00
CA PRO A 127 4.18 5.60 9.44
C PRO A 127 5.32 6.46 9.98
N ASP A 128 5.01 7.40 10.86
CA ASP A 128 5.98 8.21 11.58
C ASP A 128 6.01 7.81 13.07
N PHE A 129 7.08 7.16 13.48
CA PHE A 129 7.25 6.70 14.87
C PHE A 129 7.75 7.81 15.80
N SER A 130 8.07 9.00 15.27
CA SER A 130 8.35 10.20 16.05
C SER A 130 7.08 10.99 16.36
N ASP A 131 6.00 10.79 15.60
CA ASP A 131 4.69 11.40 15.84
C ASP A 131 3.81 10.50 16.73
N PHE A 132 3.65 10.92 17.99
CA PHE A 132 2.83 10.23 18.98
C PHE A 132 1.32 10.48 18.83
N SER A 133 0.93 11.42 18.00
CA SER A 133 -0.47 11.64 17.65
C SER A 133 -0.97 10.75 16.52
N GLN A 134 -0.05 10.20 15.72
CA GLN A 134 -0.37 9.32 14.62
C GLN A 134 -0.70 7.91 15.11
N ASP A 135 -1.95 7.51 14.94
CA ASP A 135 -2.39 6.14 15.18
C ASP A 135 -1.80 5.18 14.14
N LYS A 136 -1.31 4.04 14.60
CA LYS A 136 -0.72 2.98 13.77
C LYS A 136 -1.36 1.66 14.14
N PHE A 137 -2.15 1.09 13.23
CA PHE A 137 -2.90 -0.13 13.43
C PHE A 137 -2.16 -1.31 12.79
N PHE A 138 -2.17 -2.47 13.46
CA PHE A 138 -1.56 -3.68 12.93
C PHE A 138 -2.40 -4.91 13.25
N PRO A 139 -2.37 -5.95 12.38
CA PRO A 139 -3.10 -7.18 12.58
C PRO A 139 -2.46 -8.01 13.70
N TRP A 140 -3.28 -8.63 14.53
CA TRP A 140 -2.89 -9.55 15.58
C TRP A 140 -3.44 -10.94 15.29
N PHE A 141 -2.64 -11.96 15.54
CA PHE A 141 -2.97 -13.35 15.23
C PHE A 141 -2.96 -14.22 16.48
N LYS A 142 -3.74 -15.28 16.48
CA LYS A 142 -3.76 -16.32 17.51
C LYS A 142 -3.58 -17.70 16.86
N TYR A 143 -2.92 -18.60 17.55
CA TYR A 143 -2.80 -19.98 17.08
C TYR A 143 -4.14 -20.72 17.30
N ASP A 144 -4.64 -21.32 16.25
CA ASP A 144 -5.81 -22.20 16.28
C ASP A 144 -5.33 -23.66 16.31
N LYS A 145 -5.65 -24.36 17.39
CA LYS A 145 -5.19 -25.75 17.59
C LYS A 145 -5.89 -26.74 16.64
N ASP A 146 -7.13 -26.44 16.27
CA ASP A 146 -7.92 -27.33 15.44
C ASP A 146 -7.49 -27.22 13.97
N ALA A 147 -7.18 -26.00 13.52
CA ALA A 147 -6.63 -25.74 12.19
C ALA A 147 -5.11 -26.00 12.11
N ALA A 148 -4.41 -26.09 13.24
CA ALA A 148 -2.95 -26.17 13.36
C ALA A 148 -2.20 -25.00 12.67
N GLU A 149 -2.80 -23.81 12.68
CA GLU A 149 -2.26 -22.61 12.05
C GLU A 149 -2.62 -21.34 12.81
N PHE A 150 -1.99 -20.22 12.45
CA PHE A 150 -2.40 -18.91 12.96
C PHE A 150 -3.58 -18.36 12.16
N VAL A 151 -4.55 -17.82 12.87
CA VAL A 151 -5.72 -17.13 12.32
C VAL A 151 -5.76 -15.69 12.79
N PHE A 152 -6.39 -14.82 12.01
CA PHE A 152 -6.60 -13.43 12.40
C PHE A 152 -7.44 -13.37 13.70
N ALA A 153 -6.97 -12.63 14.69
CA ALA A 153 -7.65 -12.47 15.97
C ALA A 153 -8.36 -11.12 16.08
N HIS A 154 -7.61 -10.05 15.97
CA HIS A 154 -8.10 -8.67 16.05
C HIS A 154 -7.04 -7.71 15.49
N THR A 155 -7.38 -6.42 15.47
CA THR A 155 -6.44 -5.35 15.16
C THR A 155 -6.05 -4.62 16.45
N ASP A 156 -4.78 -4.43 16.65
CA ASP A 156 -4.25 -3.64 17.75
C ASP A 156 -3.73 -2.29 17.27
N ILE A 157 -3.44 -1.37 18.20
CA ILE A 157 -3.02 0.00 17.93
C ILE A 157 -1.75 0.34 18.72
N THR A 158 -0.83 1.05 18.09
CA THR A 158 0.27 1.71 18.78
C THR A 158 0.33 3.18 18.46
N ARG A 159 0.54 3.98 19.49
CA ARG A 159 0.86 5.42 19.41
C ARG A 159 2.29 5.70 19.86
N SER A 160 2.98 4.70 20.41
CA SER A 160 4.15 4.95 21.22
C SER A 160 5.48 4.83 20.48
N TYR A 161 6.37 5.58 21.08
CA TYR A 161 7.80 5.38 21.26
C TYR A 161 8.32 4.13 20.56
N GLY A 162 8.96 4.27 19.44
CA GLY A 162 10.08 3.53 18.94
C GLY A 162 10.37 2.08 19.35
N THR A 163 9.43 1.34 19.92
CA THR A 163 9.55 -0.11 19.99
C THR A 163 9.26 -0.68 18.62
N ALA A 164 10.25 -0.56 17.73
CA ALA A 164 10.22 -1.21 16.45
C ALA A 164 10.30 -2.71 16.67
N CYS A 165 9.19 -3.39 16.49
CA CYS A 165 9.17 -4.83 16.21
C CYS A 165 9.00 -5.02 14.68
N ILE A 166 9.05 -6.25 14.22
CA ILE A 166 8.77 -6.61 12.81
C ILE A 166 7.44 -5.96 12.33
N GLY A 167 6.48 -5.78 13.24
CA GLY A 167 5.21 -5.12 12.99
C GLY A 167 5.29 -3.65 12.58
N SER A 168 6.40 -2.95 12.84
CA SER A 168 6.53 -1.53 12.47
C SER A 168 6.39 -1.27 10.98
N ARG A 169 6.75 -2.22 10.12
CA ARG A 169 6.58 -2.16 8.66
C ARG A 169 5.24 -2.71 8.18
N LEU A 170 4.46 -3.31 9.09
CA LEU A 170 3.17 -3.94 8.83
C LEU A 170 2.05 -3.22 9.58
N CYS A 171 2.16 -1.89 9.70
CA CYS A 171 1.13 -1.04 10.28
C CYS A 171 0.45 -0.19 9.20
N PHE A 172 -0.77 0.22 9.51
CA PHE A 172 -1.70 0.87 8.59
C PHE A 172 -2.38 2.07 9.27
N ASN A 173 -2.96 2.95 8.46
CA ASN A 173 -3.62 4.17 8.91
C ASN A 173 -4.95 3.94 9.63
N THR A 174 -5.63 2.82 9.39
CA THR A 174 -6.93 2.52 10.01
C THR A 174 -7.01 1.08 10.51
N ARG A 175 -7.93 0.85 11.45
CA ARG A 175 -8.25 -0.48 11.99
C ARG A 175 -8.74 -1.42 10.89
N GLU A 176 -9.63 -0.93 10.05
CA GLU A 176 -10.23 -1.68 8.94
C GLU A 176 -9.18 -2.12 7.93
N ARG A 177 -8.22 -1.24 7.63
CA ARG A 177 -7.13 -1.53 6.70
C ARG A 177 -6.20 -2.61 7.24
N ALA A 178 -5.84 -2.55 8.51
CA ALA A 178 -5.05 -3.59 9.17
C ALA A 178 -5.78 -4.94 9.23
N GLU A 179 -7.09 -4.91 9.50
CA GLU A 179 -7.94 -6.11 9.51
C GLU A 179 -8.01 -6.77 8.12
N GLN A 180 -8.29 -5.98 7.08
CA GLN A 180 -8.33 -6.45 5.69
C GLN A 180 -7.00 -7.10 5.30
N PHE A 181 -5.88 -6.42 5.59
CA PHE A 181 -4.55 -6.93 5.30
C PHE A 181 -4.26 -8.24 6.03
N GLY A 182 -4.51 -8.30 7.34
CA GLY A 182 -4.28 -9.49 8.14
C GLY A 182 -5.09 -10.71 7.67
N LYS A 183 -6.34 -10.49 7.29
CA LYS A 183 -7.21 -11.56 6.76
C LYS A 183 -6.80 -12.00 5.35
N GLN A 184 -6.50 -11.06 4.46
CA GLN A 184 -6.20 -11.35 3.06
C GLN A 184 -4.87 -12.09 2.88
N PHE A 185 -3.88 -11.80 3.73
CA PHE A 185 -2.53 -12.35 3.60
C PHE A 185 -2.15 -13.34 4.70
N ILE A 186 -3.14 -13.95 5.36
CA ILE A 186 -2.93 -14.90 6.47
C ILE A 186 -2.02 -16.07 6.08
N GLU A 187 -2.13 -16.57 4.86
CA GLU A 187 -1.28 -17.66 4.36
C GLU A 187 0.20 -17.26 4.28
N ILE A 188 0.50 -15.98 3.99
CA ILE A 188 1.87 -15.49 3.98
C ILE A 188 2.38 -15.32 5.41
N TYR A 189 1.53 -14.86 6.33
CA TYR A 189 1.87 -14.78 7.75
C TYR A 189 2.19 -16.16 8.33
N ASN A 190 1.42 -17.18 8.00
CA ASN A 190 1.66 -18.56 8.48
C ASN A 190 3.03 -19.11 8.05
N LYS A 191 3.56 -18.72 6.87
CA LYS A 191 4.93 -19.07 6.45
C LYS A 191 6.03 -18.40 7.27
N ILE A 192 5.69 -17.39 8.06
CA ILE A 192 6.64 -16.70 8.96
C ILE A 192 6.56 -17.29 10.37
N PHE A 193 5.35 -17.65 10.80
CA PHE A 193 5.07 -18.07 12.16
C PHE A 193 5.33 -19.57 12.41
N LEU A 194 5.23 -20.42 11.37
CA LEU A 194 5.38 -21.87 11.40
C LEU A 194 6.67 -22.33 10.73
#